data_162e9bed3b24157a315299c385f16c0e
#
_entry.id   162e9bed3b24157a315299c385f16c0e
#
_cell.length_a   1.000
_cell.length_b   1.000
_cell.length_c   1.000
_cell.angle_alpha   90.00
_cell.angle_beta   90.00
_cell.angle_gamma   90.00
#
_symmetry.space_group_name_H-M   'P 1'
#
loop_
_entity.id
_entity.type
_entity.pdbx_description
1 polymer ?
#
loop_
_entity_poly.entity_id
_entity_poly.type
_entity_poly.pdbx_seq_one_letter_code
_entity_poly.pdbx_strand_id
1 'polypeptide(L)'
;MSDGPVRFGILGAARIAPAALLRPAAANPDAQVTVVAARDRVRAEAFAARHDIAAAAASYEAVLADTDVDAVYVPLPNSLHAEWTMAALAAGKHVLCEKPFTSNAAEAATVAAAARRAAAESGLVTAEAFHYRYHPLAHRMAEIVTSGELGELRHVEAWLCAPIPNKSDIRYQHALAGGAMMDMGCYVVNMVRMLTGAEPTVRSARAKLHDPQVDRAMTAELAFPGGITGTVHCSMWSTSLLHVAARATGTAGTLRVLNPVGPQALSVLRVRSARGRHREVPVRRPTYAFQLDAFCEAVLRGGTLPTTADDAVANMSVIDAVYEAAGLRPRGV
;
A
#
# COMPACT_ATOMS: atom_id res chain seq x y z
N MET A 1 -7.44 -19.22 -20.27
CA MET A 1 -6.24 -18.55 -19.70
C MET A 1 -5.41 -18.11 -20.91
N SER A 2 -5.05 -16.84 -21.04
CA SER A 2 -4.23 -16.37 -22.17
C SER A 2 -2.78 -16.85 -21.97
N ASP A 3 -2.17 -17.41 -23.02
CA ASP A 3 -0.74 -17.82 -22.99
C ASP A 3 0.23 -16.63 -23.06
N GLY A 4 -0.26 -15.42 -22.94
CA GLY A 4 0.49 -14.16 -23.04
C GLY A 4 0.66 -13.42 -21.71
N PRO A 5 1.43 -12.31 -21.72
CA PRO A 5 1.60 -11.45 -20.56
C PRO A 5 0.28 -10.77 -20.15
N VAL A 6 0.15 -10.42 -18.89
CA VAL A 6 -0.95 -9.57 -18.38
C VAL A 6 -0.80 -8.18 -19.00
N ARG A 7 -1.80 -7.74 -19.76
CA ARG A 7 -1.83 -6.43 -20.42
C ARG A 7 -2.46 -5.40 -19.50
N PHE A 8 -1.66 -4.42 -19.11
CA PHE A 8 -2.05 -3.38 -18.16
C PHE A 8 -2.49 -2.10 -18.84
N GLY A 9 -3.66 -1.57 -18.43
CA GLY A 9 -4.04 -0.18 -18.61
C GLY A 9 -3.74 0.64 -17.37
N ILE A 10 -3.33 1.91 -17.53
CA ILE A 10 -3.07 2.83 -16.41
C ILE A 10 -4.18 3.89 -16.35
N LEU A 11 -4.87 3.95 -15.21
CA LEU A 11 -5.87 4.99 -14.94
C LEU A 11 -5.21 6.18 -14.22
N GLY A 12 -4.64 7.11 -14.98
CA GLY A 12 -3.98 8.31 -14.49
C GLY A 12 -2.49 8.38 -14.82
N ALA A 13 -2.07 9.49 -15.46
CA ALA A 13 -0.67 9.81 -15.72
C ALA A 13 0.05 10.26 -14.43
N ALA A 14 0.17 9.34 -13.46
CA ALA A 14 0.68 9.61 -12.12
C ALA A 14 2.21 9.53 -12.04
N ARG A 15 2.81 10.39 -11.19
CA ARG A 15 4.27 10.41 -10.99
C ARG A 15 4.85 9.09 -10.45
N ILE A 16 4.03 8.28 -9.79
CA ILE A 16 4.46 7.01 -9.23
C ILE A 16 4.51 5.89 -10.27
N ALA A 17 3.68 5.94 -11.32
CA ALA A 17 3.52 4.86 -12.28
C ALA A 17 4.84 4.40 -12.95
N PRO A 18 5.79 5.27 -13.30
CA PRO A 18 7.07 4.83 -13.83
C PRO A 18 7.88 3.93 -12.88
N ALA A 19 7.83 4.19 -11.58
CA ALA A 19 8.53 3.37 -10.60
C ALA A 19 7.73 2.15 -10.17
N ALA A 20 6.41 2.30 -10.07
CA ALA A 20 5.53 1.28 -9.52
C ALA A 20 5.13 0.21 -10.54
N LEU A 21 5.01 0.57 -11.82
CA LEU A 21 4.56 -0.36 -12.85
C LEU A 21 5.50 -0.42 -14.07
N LEU A 22 5.84 0.73 -14.70
CA LEU A 22 6.49 0.70 -16.01
C LEU A 22 7.87 0.05 -15.98
N ARG A 23 8.74 0.45 -15.03
CA ARG A 23 10.09 -0.16 -14.89
C ARG A 23 10.03 -1.64 -14.48
N PRO A 24 9.19 -2.05 -13.49
CA PRO A 24 8.96 -3.45 -13.21
C PRO A 24 8.47 -4.25 -14.41
N ALA A 25 7.48 -3.74 -15.17
CA ALA A 25 6.93 -4.41 -16.34
C ALA A 25 7.96 -4.59 -17.47
N ALA A 26 8.81 -3.58 -17.72
CA ALA A 26 9.88 -3.69 -18.70
C ALA A 26 10.90 -4.83 -18.42
N ALA A 27 10.97 -5.32 -17.18
CA ALA A 27 11.84 -6.40 -16.75
C ALA A 27 11.11 -7.71 -16.45
N ASN A 28 9.76 -7.74 -16.63
CA ASN A 28 8.93 -8.90 -16.32
C ASN A 28 8.25 -9.41 -17.60
N PRO A 29 8.57 -10.63 -18.09
CA PRO A 29 7.97 -11.19 -19.29
C PRO A 29 6.45 -11.44 -19.16
N ASP A 30 5.94 -11.55 -17.93
CA ASP A 30 4.53 -11.79 -17.63
C ASP A 30 3.70 -10.49 -17.57
N ALA A 31 4.28 -9.30 -17.87
CA ALA A 31 3.60 -8.02 -17.79
C ALA A 31 3.87 -7.13 -19.00
N GLN A 32 2.84 -6.49 -19.54
CA GLN A 32 2.94 -5.50 -20.59
C GLN A 32 2.03 -4.31 -20.29
N VAL A 33 2.53 -3.08 -20.44
CA VAL A 33 1.69 -1.88 -20.32
C VAL A 33 1.32 -1.42 -21.73
N THR A 34 0.02 -1.43 -22.06
CA THR A 34 -0.48 -1.18 -23.43
C THR A 34 -1.06 0.22 -23.59
N VAL A 35 -1.70 0.76 -22.55
CA VAL A 35 -2.46 2.01 -22.66
C VAL A 35 -2.43 2.80 -21.35
N VAL A 36 -2.51 4.11 -21.46
CA VAL A 36 -2.72 5.04 -20.34
C VAL A 36 -3.83 6.02 -20.65
N ALA A 37 -4.62 6.37 -19.65
CA ALA A 37 -5.56 7.49 -19.72
C ALA A 37 -5.29 8.50 -18.61
N ALA A 38 -5.71 9.75 -18.82
CA ALA A 38 -5.73 10.80 -17.81
C ALA A 38 -6.95 11.69 -18.03
N ARG A 39 -7.32 12.49 -17.01
CA ARG A 39 -8.41 13.50 -17.14
C ARG A 39 -8.18 14.50 -18.28
N ASP A 40 -6.92 14.80 -18.54
CA ASP A 40 -6.47 15.64 -19.66
C ASP A 40 -5.78 14.73 -20.68
N ARG A 41 -6.35 14.69 -21.88
CA ARG A 41 -5.86 13.87 -22.98
C ARG A 41 -4.44 14.26 -23.42
N VAL A 42 -4.12 15.54 -23.48
CA VAL A 42 -2.77 16.01 -23.83
C VAL A 42 -1.74 15.49 -22.82
N ARG A 43 -2.12 15.44 -21.53
CA ARG A 43 -1.28 14.86 -20.47
C ARG A 43 -1.12 13.35 -20.64
N ALA A 44 -2.16 12.63 -21.05
CA ALA A 44 -2.07 11.19 -21.30
C ALA A 44 -1.15 10.90 -22.49
N GLU A 45 -1.29 11.63 -23.59
CA GLU A 45 -0.46 11.52 -24.80
C GLU A 45 1.01 11.85 -24.51
N ALA A 46 1.27 12.93 -23.78
CA ALA A 46 2.63 13.29 -23.37
C ALA A 46 3.26 12.27 -22.42
N PHE A 47 2.46 11.64 -21.55
CA PHE A 47 2.92 10.58 -20.66
C PHE A 47 3.22 9.29 -21.45
N ALA A 48 2.34 8.91 -22.37
CA ALA A 48 2.54 7.74 -23.23
C ALA A 48 3.81 7.89 -24.07
N ALA A 49 3.98 9.04 -24.74
CA ALA A 49 5.18 9.32 -25.55
C ALA A 49 6.49 9.31 -24.72
N ARG A 50 6.45 9.84 -23.49
CA ARG A 50 7.63 9.88 -22.60
C ARG A 50 8.06 8.50 -22.13
N HIS A 51 7.14 7.58 -22.02
CA HIS A 51 7.35 6.28 -21.37
C HIS A 51 7.16 5.10 -22.32
N ASP A 52 7.12 5.33 -23.63
CA ASP A 52 6.99 4.31 -24.69
C ASP A 52 5.75 3.41 -24.50
N ILE A 53 4.64 3.99 -24.02
CA ILE A 53 3.35 3.30 -23.94
C ILE A 53 2.68 3.40 -25.29
N ALA A 54 2.19 2.27 -25.83
CA ALA A 54 1.70 2.17 -27.20
C ALA A 54 0.50 3.10 -27.51
N ALA A 55 -0.37 3.33 -26.53
CA ALA A 55 -1.58 4.11 -26.71
C ALA A 55 -1.90 5.05 -25.54
N ALA A 56 -2.57 6.17 -25.86
CA ALA A 56 -3.25 7.04 -24.91
C ALA A 56 -4.75 7.02 -25.19
N ALA A 57 -5.54 6.51 -24.24
CA ALA A 57 -6.99 6.45 -24.35
C ALA A 57 -7.64 7.81 -24.05
N ALA A 58 -8.84 8.03 -24.60
CA ALA A 58 -9.58 9.28 -24.46
C ALA A 58 -10.12 9.48 -23.03
N SER A 59 -10.41 8.40 -22.29
CA SER A 59 -10.94 8.43 -20.95
C SER A 59 -10.58 7.15 -20.19
N TYR A 60 -10.87 7.12 -18.88
CA TYR A 60 -10.70 5.89 -18.09
C TYR A 60 -11.66 4.79 -18.52
N GLU A 61 -12.90 5.15 -18.87
CA GLU A 61 -13.91 4.22 -19.40
C GLU A 61 -13.44 3.59 -20.71
N ALA A 62 -12.74 4.33 -21.56
CA ALA A 62 -12.17 3.79 -22.80
C ALA A 62 -11.09 2.73 -22.51
N VAL A 63 -10.29 2.89 -21.46
CA VAL A 63 -9.34 1.84 -21.02
C VAL A 63 -10.08 0.62 -20.50
N LEU A 64 -11.17 0.82 -19.75
CA LEU A 64 -11.96 -0.29 -19.20
C LEU A 64 -12.71 -1.06 -20.28
N ALA A 65 -13.14 -0.39 -21.36
CA ALA A 65 -13.83 -1.00 -22.50
C ALA A 65 -12.86 -1.71 -23.48
N ASP A 66 -11.57 -1.47 -23.36
CA ASP A 66 -10.56 -2.06 -24.23
C ASP A 66 -10.41 -3.56 -23.94
N THR A 67 -10.65 -4.39 -24.96
CA THR A 67 -10.50 -5.85 -24.90
C THR A 67 -9.04 -6.30 -24.85
N ASP A 68 -8.10 -5.43 -25.22
CA ASP A 68 -6.67 -5.67 -25.14
C ASP A 68 -6.07 -5.28 -23.78
N VAL A 69 -6.90 -4.94 -22.79
CA VAL A 69 -6.52 -4.71 -21.39
C VAL A 69 -7.07 -5.83 -20.53
N ASP A 70 -6.21 -6.54 -19.81
CA ASP A 70 -6.57 -7.60 -18.87
C ASP A 70 -6.67 -7.06 -17.43
N ALA A 71 -5.78 -6.15 -17.08
CA ALA A 71 -5.67 -5.57 -15.74
C ALA A 71 -5.53 -4.05 -15.78
N VAL A 72 -6.00 -3.38 -14.74
CA VAL A 72 -5.75 -1.95 -14.58
C VAL A 72 -4.93 -1.64 -13.33
N TYR A 73 -4.01 -0.70 -13.47
CA TYR A 73 -3.33 -0.04 -12.38
C TYR A 73 -4.01 1.29 -12.08
N VAL A 74 -4.35 1.53 -10.82
CA VAL A 74 -5.16 2.68 -10.38
C VAL A 74 -4.34 3.62 -9.49
N PRO A 75 -3.42 4.45 -10.03
CA PRO A 75 -2.63 5.42 -9.26
C PRO A 75 -3.32 6.80 -9.22
N LEU A 76 -4.60 6.82 -8.91
CA LEU A 76 -5.41 8.03 -8.79
C LEU A 76 -5.26 8.68 -7.40
N PRO A 77 -5.83 9.87 -7.13
CA PRO A 77 -6.04 10.34 -5.77
C PRO A 77 -6.89 9.38 -4.95
N ASN A 78 -6.64 9.29 -3.64
CA ASN A 78 -7.26 8.31 -2.75
C ASN A 78 -8.79 8.28 -2.84
N SER A 79 -9.44 9.46 -2.97
CA SER A 79 -10.90 9.58 -3.07
C SER A 79 -11.51 8.98 -4.35
N LEU A 80 -10.69 8.60 -5.33
CA LEU A 80 -11.14 8.00 -6.58
C LEU A 80 -10.86 6.49 -6.66
N HIS A 81 -10.16 5.93 -5.70
CA HIS A 81 -9.78 4.52 -5.73
C HIS A 81 -10.99 3.58 -5.72
N ALA A 82 -11.97 3.83 -4.84
CA ALA A 82 -13.17 3.00 -4.74
C ALA A 82 -13.98 3.02 -6.05
N GLU A 83 -14.27 4.19 -6.58
CA GLU A 83 -15.03 4.37 -7.82
C GLU A 83 -14.40 3.59 -8.99
N TRP A 84 -13.10 3.82 -9.24
CA TRP A 84 -12.44 3.23 -10.40
C TRP A 84 -12.07 1.76 -10.22
N THR A 85 -11.89 1.31 -9.00
CA THR A 85 -11.77 -0.12 -8.70
C THR A 85 -13.09 -0.85 -8.98
N MET A 86 -14.20 -0.29 -8.52
CA MET A 86 -15.55 -0.84 -8.79
C MET A 86 -15.86 -0.88 -10.28
N ALA A 87 -15.58 0.22 -11.01
CA ALA A 87 -15.79 0.29 -12.45
C ALA A 87 -14.94 -0.74 -13.21
N ALA A 88 -13.67 -0.93 -12.80
CA ALA A 88 -12.79 -1.91 -13.41
C ALA A 88 -13.28 -3.35 -13.20
N LEU A 89 -13.71 -3.69 -11.98
CA LEU A 89 -14.28 -5.00 -11.70
C LEU A 89 -15.55 -5.27 -12.50
N ALA A 90 -16.44 -4.27 -12.61
CA ALA A 90 -17.64 -4.36 -13.42
C ALA A 90 -17.35 -4.54 -14.93
N ALA A 91 -16.22 -4.02 -15.41
CA ALA A 91 -15.71 -4.18 -16.77
C ALA A 91 -14.91 -5.49 -16.98
N GLY A 92 -14.85 -6.37 -15.97
CA GLY A 92 -14.13 -7.65 -16.07
C GLY A 92 -12.60 -7.51 -16.05
N LYS A 93 -12.04 -6.49 -15.41
CA LYS A 93 -10.60 -6.26 -15.31
C LYS A 93 -10.06 -6.66 -13.95
N HIS A 94 -8.87 -7.31 -13.92
CA HIS A 94 -8.08 -7.42 -12.70
C HIS A 94 -7.63 -6.03 -12.24
N VAL A 95 -7.45 -5.83 -10.92
CA VAL A 95 -7.15 -4.50 -10.37
C VAL A 95 -5.95 -4.52 -9.44
N LEU A 96 -4.95 -3.69 -9.75
CA LEU A 96 -3.89 -3.28 -8.83
C LEU A 96 -4.15 -1.83 -8.42
N CYS A 97 -4.74 -1.61 -7.25
CA CYS A 97 -5.09 -0.29 -6.74
C CYS A 97 -4.01 0.27 -5.83
N GLU A 98 -3.61 1.54 -6.02
CA GLU A 98 -2.69 2.20 -5.10
C GLU A 98 -3.25 2.30 -3.69
N LYS A 99 -2.33 2.37 -2.75
CA LYS A 99 -2.63 2.56 -1.32
C LYS A 99 -2.88 4.05 -1.00
N PRO A 100 -3.72 4.35 0.02
CA PRO A 100 -4.63 3.45 0.69
C PRO A 100 -5.75 3.02 -0.25
N PHE A 101 -6.30 1.85 -0.03
CA PHE A 101 -7.26 1.21 -0.94
C PHE A 101 -8.49 2.07 -1.27
N THR A 102 -8.97 2.83 -0.30
CA THR A 102 -10.14 3.70 -0.38
C THR A 102 -10.00 4.90 0.54
N SER A 103 -11.02 5.77 0.62
CA SER A 103 -11.04 6.90 1.55
C SER A 103 -11.28 6.48 3.00
N ASN A 104 -12.07 5.42 3.23
CA ASN A 104 -12.48 4.93 4.54
C ASN A 104 -12.85 3.44 4.50
N ALA A 105 -13.13 2.86 5.68
CA ALA A 105 -13.46 1.45 5.82
C ALA A 105 -14.79 1.05 5.17
N ALA A 106 -15.78 1.93 5.15
CA ALA A 106 -17.08 1.64 4.53
C ALA A 106 -16.96 1.49 3.01
N GLU A 107 -16.21 2.39 2.36
CA GLU A 107 -15.85 2.24 0.95
C GLU A 107 -15.07 0.95 0.71
N ALA A 108 -14.06 0.66 1.57
CA ALA A 108 -13.27 -0.56 1.45
C ALA A 108 -14.12 -1.83 1.55
N ALA A 109 -15.09 -1.87 2.48
CA ALA A 109 -16.01 -2.99 2.61
C ALA A 109 -16.89 -3.18 1.37
N THR A 110 -17.34 -2.09 0.76
CA THR A 110 -18.11 -2.11 -0.49
C THR A 110 -17.28 -2.67 -1.65
N VAL A 111 -16.06 -2.17 -1.82
CA VAL A 111 -15.13 -2.65 -2.86
C VAL A 111 -14.74 -4.12 -2.62
N ALA A 112 -14.48 -4.51 -1.37
CA ALA A 112 -14.14 -5.89 -1.03
C ALA A 112 -15.29 -6.87 -1.34
N ALA A 113 -16.53 -6.46 -1.09
CA ALA A 113 -17.69 -7.28 -1.46
C ALA A 113 -17.80 -7.48 -2.99
N ALA A 114 -17.52 -6.44 -3.78
CA ALA A 114 -17.47 -6.53 -5.23
C ALA A 114 -16.28 -7.38 -5.72
N ALA A 115 -15.10 -7.20 -5.10
CA ALA A 115 -13.92 -7.99 -5.43
C ALA A 115 -14.12 -9.49 -5.17
N ARG A 116 -14.71 -9.86 -4.03
CA ARG A 116 -15.05 -11.27 -3.72
C ARG A 116 -16.02 -11.87 -4.75
N ARG A 117 -17.05 -11.12 -5.14
CA ARG A 117 -18.00 -11.54 -6.17
C ARG A 117 -17.31 -11.74 -7.52
N ALA A 118 -16.53 -10.76 -7.97
CA ALA A 118 -15.79 -10.82 -9.22
C ALA A 118 -14.77 -11.98 -9.24
N ALA A 119 -14.12 -12.25 -8.11
CA ALA A 119 -13.22 -13.39 -7.97
C ALA A 119 -13.98 -14.73 -8.10
N ALA A 120 -15.14 -14.85 -7.45
CA ALA A 120 -15.95 -16.08 -7.49
C ALA A 120 -16.58 -16.33 -8.87
N GLU A 121 -17.06 -15.29 -9.55
CA GLU A 121 -17.77 -15.39 -10.82
C GLU A 121 -16.84 -15.45 -12.03
N SER A 122 -15.70 -14.76 -11.98
CA SER A 122 -14.83 -14.55 -13.14
C SER A 122 -13.33 -14.71 -12.87
N GLY A 123 -12.94 -15.12 -11.66
CA GLY A 123 -11.54 -15.31 -11.30
C GLY A 123 -10.73 -14.00 -11.24
N LEU A 124 -11.39 -12.85 -11.11
CA LEU A 124 -10.69 -11.56 -11.11
C LEU A 124 -9.87 -11.36 -9.84
N VAL A 125 -8.66 -10.88 -10.01
CA VAL A 125 -7.70 -10.56 -8.95
C VAL A 125 -7.80 -9.08 -8.60
N THR A 126 -7.90 -8.78 -7.30
CA THR A 126 -7.88 -7.41 -6.77
C THR A 126 -6.84 -7.33 -5.67
N ALA A 127 -5.91 -6.38 -5.77
CA ALA A 127 -4.86 -6.17 -4.78
C ALA A 127 -4.66 -4.68 -4.46
N GLU A 128 -4.41 -4.39 -3.18
CA GLU A 128 -3.88 -3.11 -2.74
C GLU A 128 -2.34 -3.07 -2.91
N ALA A 129 -1.80 -1.99 -3.45
CA ALA A 129 -0.41 -1.86 -3.83
C ALA A 129 0.53 -1.57 -2.64
N PHE A 130 0.49 -2.39 -1.60
CA PHE A 130 1.49 -2.38 -0.54
C PHE A 130 2.75 -3.12 -0.97
N HIS A 131 3.49 -2.56 -1.90
CA HIS A 131 4.64 -3.16 -2.56
C HIS A 131 5.68 -3.79 -1.61
N TYR A 132 5.88 -3.22 -0.40
CA TYR A 132 6.86 -3.73 0.57
C TYR A 132 6.50 -5.12 1.11
N ARG A 133 5.19 -5.48 1.14
CA ARG A 133 4.67 -6.77 1.63
C ARG A 133 5.20 -7.96 0.84
N TYR A 134 5.55 -7.76 -0.42
CA TYR A 134 6.04 -8.76 -1.36
C TYR A 134 7.56 -8.95 -1.31
N HIS A 135 8.27 -8.04 -0.65
CA HIS A 135 9.72 -8.11 -0.56
C HIS A 135 10.16 -9.15 0.48
N PRO A 136 11.23 -9.96 0.24
CA PRO A 136 11.73 -10.94 1.20
C PRO A 136 12.00 -10.39 2.61
N LEU A 137 12.34 -9.11 2.72
CA LEU A 137 12.50 -8.46 4.03
C LEU A 137 11.22 -8.50 4.87
N ALA A 138 10.05 -8.26 4.28
CA ALA A 138 8.78 -8.29 5.03
C ALA A 138 8.49 -9.70 5.56
N HIS A 139 8.72 -10.73 4.75
CA HIS A 139 8.60 -12.12 5.15
C HIS A 139 9.58 -12.47 6.28
N ARG A 140 10.84 -12.01 6.15
CA ARG A 140 11.88 -12.24 7.16
C ARG A 140 11.55 -11.56 8.50
N MET A 141 10.99 -10.36 8.46
CA MET A 141 10.51 -9.64 9.65
C MET A 141 9.42 -10.44 10.37
N ALA A 142 8.41 -10.91 9.64
CA ALA A 142 7.33 -11.72 10.19
C ALA A 142 7.87 -13.06 10.75
N GLU A 143 8.73 -13.74 10.02
CA GLU A 143 9.38 -14.99 10.46
C GLU A 143 10.12 -14.82 11.81
N ILE A 144 10.94 -13.77 11.95
CA ILE A 144 11.68 -13.53 13.21
C ILE A 144 10.72 -13.33 14.37
N VAL A 145 9.61 -12.62 14.17
CA VAL A 145 8.61 -12.37 15.22
C VAL A 145 7.88 -13.66 15.60
N THR A 146 7.53 -14.50 14.62
CA THR A 146 6.76 -15.74 14.85
C THR A 146 7.61 -16.94 15.25
N SER A 147 8.94 -16.93 14.99
CA SER A 147 9.86 -18.04 15.30
C SER A 147 10.11 -18.28 16.78
N GLY A 148 9.66 -17.37 17.64
CA GLY A 148 9.99 -17.39 19.08
C GLY A 148 11.40 -16.88 19.40
N GLU A 149 12.17 -16.41 18.42
CA GLU A 149 13.53 -15.87 18.64
C GLU A 149 13.53 -14.66 19.58
N LEU A 150 12.46 -13.86 19.56
CA LEU A 150 12.29 -12.71 20.44
C LEU A 150 11.61 -13.07 21.79
N GLY A 151 11.26 -14.34 22.01
CA GLY A 151 10.38 -14.76 23.09
C GLY A 151 8.93 -14.34 22.83
N GLU A 152 8.15 -14.12 23.89
CA GLU A 152 6.79 -13.58 23.75
C GLU A 152 6.83 -12.13 23.30
N LEU A 153 6.12 -11.82 22.23
CA LEU A 153 6.02 -10.46 21.70
C LEU A 153 5.32 -9.53 22.72
N ARG A 154 5.89 -8.38 23.00
CA ARG A 154 5.37 -7.39 23.96
C ARG A 154 4.99 -6.08 23.30
N HIS A 155 5.78 -5.64 22.32
CA HIS A 155 5.57 -4.33 21.71
C HIS A 155 6.04 -4.29 20.26
N VAL A 156 5.28 -3.60 19.41
CA VAL A 156 5.63 -3.31 18.01
C VAL A 156 5.55 -1.82 17.74
N GLU A 157 6.49 -1.31 16.97
CA GLU A 157 6.53 0.10 16.57
C GLU A 157 6.86 0.23 15.08
N ALA A 158 6.21 1.17 14.41
CA ALA A 158 6.53 1.51 13.03
C ALA A 158 6.50 3.02 12.80
N TRP A 159 7.47 3.49 12.00
CA TRP A 159 7.63 4.90 11.61
C TRP A 159 7.70 5.03 10.10
N LEU A 160 6.94 5.95 9.56
CA LEU A 160 7.11 6.46 8.20
C LEU A 160 6.94 7.98 8.22
N CYS A 161 8.05 8.66 8.35
CA CYS A 161 8.15 10.11 8.34
C CYS A 161 9.03 10.52 7.17
N ALA A 162 8.49 11.28 6.23
CA ALA A 162 9.23 11.83 5.10
C ALA A 162 8.68 13.21 4.74
N PRO A 163 9.54 14.22 4.49
CA PRO A 163 9.07 15.58 4.27
C PRO A 163 8.40 15.73 2.91
N ILE A 164 7.21 16.32 2.90
CA ILE A 164 6.51 16.81 1.71
C ILE A 164 6.41 18.34 1.84
N PRO A 165 7.38 19.09 1.32
CA PRO A 165 7.45 20.53 1.54
C PRO A 165 6.38 21.31 0.76
N ASN A 166 5.96 20.78 -0.39
CA ASN A 166 4.93 21.42 -1.22
C ASN A 166 3.54 21.26 -0.58
N LYS A 167 3.00 22.35 -0.04
CA LYS A 167 1.70 22.39 0.62
C LYS A 167 0.50 22.31 -0.33
N SER A 168 0.70 22.51 -1.62
CA SER A 168 -0.33 22.30 -2.65
C SER A 168 -0.36 20.86 -3.19
N ASP A 169 0.45 19.94 -2.66
CA ASP A 169 0.39 18.53 -3.01
C ASP A 169 -0.98 17.94 -2.63
N ILE A 170 -1.46 16.99 -3.43
CA ILE A 170 -2.77 16.33 -3.24
C ILE A 170 -2.92 15.70 -1.84
N ARG A 171 -1.80 15.32 -1.21
CA ARG A 171 -1.76 14.75 0.14
C ARG A 171 -2.17 15.73 1.24
N TYR A 172 -2.19 17.03 0.95
CA TYR A 172 -2.71 18.07 1.85
C TYR A 172 -4.15 18.49 1.52
N GLN A 173 -4.83 17.83 0.59
CA GLN A 173 -6.18 18.16 0.16
C GLN A 173 -7.22 17.19 0.76
N HIS A 174 -8.08 17.70 1.65
CA HIS A 174 -9.12 16.88 2.29
C HIS A 174 -10.07 16.24 1.27
N ALA A 175 -10.50 16.99 0.24
CA ALA A 175 -11.40 16.51 -0.81
C ALA A 175 -10.84 15.33 -1.63
N LEU A 176 -9.52 15.12 -1.59
CA LEU A 176 -8.84 14.00 -2.24
C LEU A 176 -8.47 12.89 -1.24
N ALA A 177 -9.11 12.89 -0.06
CA ALA A 177 -8.78 12.00 1.05
C ALA A 177 -7.30 12.07 1.46
N GLY A 178 -6.75 13.31 1.53
CA GLY A 178 -5.38 13.56 1.96
C GLY A 178 -5.20 13.46 3.46
N GLY A 179 -3.95 13.46 3.90
CA GLY A 179 -3.52 13.39 5.30
C GLY A 179 -2.31 12.46 5.45
N ALA A 180 -1.50 12.73 6.48
CA ALA A 180 -0.33 11.91 6.77
C ALA A 180 -0.73 10.47 7.14
N MET A 181 -1.87 10.29 7.81
CA MET A 181 -2.40 8.98 8.16
C MET A 181 -2.81 8.19 6.93
N MET A 182 -3.39 8.85 5.93
CA MET A 182 -3.75 8.22 4.65
C MET A 182 -2.52 7.85 3.82
N ASP A 183 -1.57 8.79 3.63
CA ASP A 183 -0.44 8.56 2.70
C ASP A 183 0.67 7.69 3.30
N MET A 184 1.01 7.89 4.55
CA MET A 184 2.12 7.24 5.25
C MET A 184 1.65 6.34 6.38
N GLY A 185 0.60 6.73 7.08
CA GLY A 185 0.01 5.99 8.19
C GLY A 185 -0.52 4.63 7.78
N CYS A 186 -1.10 4.51 6.59
CA CYS A 186 -1.56 3.23 6.05
C CYS A 186 -0.45 2.17 6.03
N TYR A 187 0.80 2.55 5.72
CA TYR A 187 1.95 1.64 5.76
C TYR A 187 2.30 1.18 7.17
N VAL A 188 2.35 2.11 8.13
CA VAL A 188 2.77 1.76 9.50
C VAL A 188 1.70 0.95 10.23
N VAL A 189 0.42 1.19 9.95
CA VAL A 189 -0.69 0.34 10.42
C VAL A 189 -0.57 -1.06 9.81
N ASN A 190 -0.47 -1.16 8.49
CA ASN A 190 -0.32 -2.45 7.81
C ASN A 190 0.91 -3.22 8.32
N MET A 191 2.00 -2.51 8.63
CA MET A 191 3.24 -3.13 9.12
C MET A 191 3.09 -3.72 10.52
N VAL A 192 2.46 -3.01 11.47
CA VAL A 192 2.27 -3.55 12.82
C VAL A 192 1.25 -4.68 12.85
N ARG A 193 0.21 -4.64 11.99
CA ARG A 193 -0.73 -5.75 11.76
C ARG A 193 0.01 -6.98 11.21
N MET A 194 0.85 -6.80 10.19
CA MET A 194 1.70 -7.87 9.63
C MET A 194 2.61 -8.50 10.68
N LEU A 195 3.27 -7.69 11.51
CA LEU A 195 4.23 -8.19 12.52
C LEU A 195 3.55 -8.95 13.66
N THR A 196 2.34 -8.55 14.04
CA THR A 196 1.60 -9.21 15.12
C THR A 196 0.73 -10.36 14.63
N GLY A 197 0.37 -10.38 13.34
CA GLY A 197 -0.61 -11.31 12.79
C GLY A 197 -2.01 -11.13 13.39
N ALA A 198 -2.32 -9.95 13.93
CA ALA A 198 -3.56 -9.69 14.65
C ALA A 198 -4.06 -8.26 14.38
N GLU A 199 -5.39 -8.06 14.58
CA GLU A 199 -6.02 -6.75 14.44
C GLU A 199 -5.95 -5.99 15.77
N PRO A 200 -5.50 -4.72 15.75
CA PRO A 200 -5.43 -3.90 16.95
C PRO A 200 -6.74 -3.19 17.27
N THR A 201 -6.90 -2.82 18.55
CA THR A 201 -7.79 -1.72 18.96
C THR A 201 -6.98 -0.46 19.18
N VAL A 202 -7.51 0.71 18.78
CA VAL A 202 -6.88 2.00 19.00
C VAL A 202 -7.15 2.47 20.43
N ARG A 203 -6.08 2.74 21.19
CA ARG A 203 -6.14 3.24 22.57
C ARG A 203 -6.19 4.76 22.64
N SER A 204 -5.35 5.40 21.85
CA SER A 204 -5.30 6.86 21.74
C SER A 204 -4.65 7.27 20.43
N ALA A 205 -4.94 8.48 19.96
CA ALA A 205 -4.25 9.08 18.83
C ALA A 205 -4.08 10.58 19.01
N ARG A 206 -3.03 11.14 18.38
CA ARG A 206 -2.74 12.57 18.37
C ARG A 206 -2.34 13.02 16.98
N ALA A 207 -3.10 13.96 16.42
CA ALA A 207 -2.80 14.59 15.16
C ALA A 207 -2.05 15.92 15.35
N LYS A 208 -1.10 16.21 14.44
CA LYS A 208 -0.64 17.58 14.17
C LYS A 208 -1.24 17.98 12.82
N LEU A 209 -2.06 19.01 12.84
CA LEU A 209 -2.83 19.41 11.68
C LEU A 209 -2.06 20.33 10.75
N HIS A 210 -2.34 20.25 9.46
CA HIS A 210 -1.98 21.23 8.44
C HIS A 210 -3.03 22.31 8.33
N ASP A 211 -4.29 21.91 8.28
CA ASP A 211 -5.50 22.70 8.39
C ASP A 211 -6.49 21.96 9.31
N PRO A 212 -7.68 22.50 9.62
CA PRO A 212 -8.61 21.87 10.58
C PRO A 212 -9.01 20.44 10.26
N GLN A 213 -8.87 19.99 9.00
CA GLN A 213 -9.35 18.69 8.55
C GLN A 213 -8.22 17.76 8.10
N VAL A 214 -6.99 18.25 7.88
CA VAL A 214 -5.89 17.47 7.32
C VAL A 214 -4.73 17.36 8.30
N ASP A 215 -4.43 16.15 8.71
CA ASP A 215 -3.28 15.83 9.53
C ASP A 215 -2.00 15.86 8.67
N ARG A 216 -0.95 16.52 9.19
CA ARG A 216 0.41 16.49 8.64
C ARG A 216 1.33 15.54 9.39
N ALA A 217 0.90 15.08 10.56
CA ALA A 217 1.53 14.02 11.32
C ALA A 217 0.51 13.39 12.27
N MET A 218 0.65 12.09 12.49
CA MET A 218 -0.18 11.30 13.38
C MET A 218 0.69 10.36 14.23
N THR A 219 0.32 10.21 15.49
CA THR A 219 0.83 9.16 16.37
C THR A 219 -0.36 8.46 17.00
N ALA A 220 -0.36 7.13 17.00
CA ALA A 220 -1.40 6.35 17.66
C ALA A 220 -0.81 5.21 18.50
N GLU A 221 -1.47 4.96 19.64
CA GLU A 221 -1.20 3.83 20.50
C GLU A 221 -2.25 2.74 20.28
N LEU A 222 -1.78 1.52 20.14
CA LEU A 222 -2.55 0.36 19.75
C LEU A 222 -2.44 -0.73 20.81
N ALA A 223 -3.49 -1.53 20.93
CA ALA A 223 -3.48 -2.75 21.74
C ALA A 223 -3.91 -3.93 20.89
N PHE A 224 -3.16 -5.01 20.98
CA PHE A 224 -3.42 -6.27 20.30
C PHE A 224 -3.85 -7.35 21.29
N PRO A 225 -4.48 -8.44 20.83
CA PRO A 225 -4.71 -9.63 21.66
C PRO A 225 -3.44 -10.12 22.35
N GLY A 226 -3.59 -10.78 23.49
CA GLY A 226 -2.44 -11.31 24.27
C GLY A 226 -1.64 -10.25 25.04
N GLY A 227 -2.16 -9.00 25.17
CA GLY A 227 -1.50 -7.93 25.92
C GLY A 227 -0.34 -7.27 25.18
N ILE A 228 -0.22 -7.51 23.86
CA ILE A 228 0.76 -6.84 23.00
C ILE A 228 0.32 -5.40 22.79
N THR A 229 1.27 -4.48 22.88
CA THR A 229 1.04 -3.05 22.59
C THR A 229 1.69 -2.66 21.27
N GLY A 230 1.21 -1.58 20.66
CA GLY A 230 1.80 -1.04 19.45
C GLY A 230 1.82 0.48 19.43
N THR A 231 2.75 1.06 18.70
CA THR A 231 2.79 2.48 18.43
C THR A 231 3.09 2.73 16.97
N VAL A 232 2.34 3.61 16.33
CA VAL A 232 2.54 4.00 14.93
C VAL A 232 2.78 5.50 14.83
N HIS A 233 3.74 5.87 13.98
CA HIS A 233 4.11 7.26 13.73
C HIS A 233 4.19 7.52 12.24
N CYS A 234 3.46 8.51 11.76
CA CYS A 234 3.58 8.96 10.38
C CYS A 234 3.64 10.48 10.30
N SER A 235 4.36 11.01 9.29
CA SER A 235 4.49 12.45 9.15
C SER A 235 4.91 12.85 7.74
N MET A 236 4.18 13.79 7.16
CA MET A 236 4.57 14.53 5.96
C MET A 236 5.40 15.78 6.29
N TRP A 237 5.32 16.28 7.54
CA TRP A 237 6.10 17.43 8.01
C TRP A 237 6.11 17.49 9.54
N SER A 238 7.25 17.16 10.13
CA SER A 238 7.47 17.22 11.59
C SER A 238 8.97 17.42 11.90
N THR A 239 9.33 17.45 13.16
CA THR A 239 10.73 17.44 13.61
C THR A 239 11.50 16.18 13.20
N SER A 240 10.79 15.07 13.00
CA SER A 240 11.34 13.84 12.41
C SER A 240 11.27 13.93 10.89
N LEU A 241 12.24 14.59 10.26
CA LEU A 241 12.21 14.85 8.82
C LEU A 241 12.26 13.58 7.98
N LEU A 242 13.13 12.63 8.34
CA LEU A 242 13.25 11.35 7.65
C LEU A 242 13.46 10.23 8.68
N HIS A 243 12.42 9.46 8.92
CA HIS A 243 12.48 8.30 9.80
C HIS A 243 11.56 7.20 9.27
N VAL A 244 12.17 6.18 8.68
CA VAL A 244 11.46 5.00 8.15
C VAL A 244 12.03 3.79 8.86
N ALA A 245 11.26 3.19 9.77
CA ALA A 245 11.75 2.11 10.61
C ALA A 245 10.62 1.22 11.12
N ALA A 246 10.97 0.00 11.53
CA ALA A 246 10.12 -0.89 12.30
C ALA A 246 10.91 -1.50 13.45
N ARG A 247 10.21 -1.80 14.56
CA ARG A 247 10.76 -2.46 15.73
C ARG A 247 9.75 -3.44 16.30
N ALA A 248 10.24 -4.62 16.71
CA ALA A 248 9.49 -5.54 17.52
C ALA A 248 10.30 -5.87 18.77
N THR A 249 9.67 -5.88 19.94
CA THR A 249 10.29 -6.18 21.24
C THR A 249 9.54 -7.32 21.91
N GLY A 250 10.25 -8.37 22.20
CA GLY A 250 9.75 -9.50 22.99
C GLY A 250 10.48 -9.66 24.32
N THR A 251 10.12 -10.68 25.07
CA THR A 251 10.70 -10.97 26.41
C THR A 251 12.16 -11.38 26.32
N ALA A 252 12.62 -11.95 25.22
CA ALA A 252 13.98 -12.47 25.03
C ALA A 252 14.79 -11.74 23.93
N GLY A 253 14.20 -10.74 23.25
CA GLY A 253 14.92 -10.09 22.17
C GLY A 253 14.23 -8.90 21.52
N THR A 254 14.94 -8.29 20.59
CA THR A 254 14.43 -7.16 19.78
C THR A 254 14.84 -7.31 18.33
N LEU A 255 13.89 -7.04 17.43
CA LEU A 255 14.09 -6.80 16.01
C LEU A 255 14.08 -5.28 15.75
N ARG A 256 15.00 -4.78 14.92
CA ARG A 256 15.00 -3.40 14.41
C ARG A 256 15.32 -3.41 12.94
N VAL A 257 14.50 -2.71 12.15
CA VAL A 257 14.67 -2.59 10.73
C VAL A 257 14.68 -1.12 10.33
N LEU A 258 15.74 -0.71 9.66
CA LEU A 258 15.83 0.58 9.01
C LEU A 258 15.24 0.45 7.60
N ASN A 259 14.37 1.38 7.23
CA ASN A 259 13.72 1.47 5.92
C ASN A 259 13.12 0.14 5.42
N PRO A 260 12.11 -0.41 6.11
CA PRO A 260 11.42 -1.61 5.65
C PRO A 260 10.53 -1.39 4.41
N VAL A 261 10.17 -0.13 4.11
CA VAL A 261 9.27 0.22 3.00
C VAL A 261 10.02 0.26 1.65
N GLY A 262 11.24 0.83 1.64
CA GLY A 262 12.05 0.95 0.42
C GLY A 262 13.44 0.33 0.58
N PRO A 263 13.55 -0.99 0.86
CA PRO A 263 14.81 -1.63 1.21
C PRO A 263 15.86 -1.60 0.11
N GLN A 264 15.46 -1.43 -1.15
CA GLN A 264 16.38 -1.32 -2.29
C GLN A 264 17.30 -0.08 -2.22
N ALA A 265 16.90 0.98 -1.53
CA ALA A 265 17.74 2.17 -1.38
C ALA A 265 18.81 1.96 -0.31
N LEU A 266 18.38 1.76 0.91
CA LEU A 266 19.23 1.47 2.07
C LEU A 266 18.39 0.82 3.14
N SER A 267 18.71 -0.40 3.53
CA SER A 267 18.02 -1.09 4.62
C SER A 267 18.97 -2.00 5.39
N VAL A 268 18.68 -2.14 6.67
CA VAL A 268 19.40 -3.04 7.58
C VAL A 268 18.41 -3.61 8.57
N LEU A 269 18.39 -4.93 8.67
CA LEU A 269 17.71 -5.66 9.71
C LEU A 269 18.72 -6.04 10.80
N ARG A 270 18.39 -5.82 12.05
CA ARG A 270 19.20 -6.18 13.20
C ARG A 270 18.35 -6.93 14.22
N VAL A 271 18.83 -8.07 14.66
CA VAL A 271 18.26 -8.84 15.76
C VAL A 271 19.22 -8.89 16.92
N ARG A 272 18.67 -8.74 18.10
CA ARG A 272 19.35 -9.01 19.37
C ARG A 272 18.45 -9.92 20.19
N SER A 273 18.92 -11.11 20.51
CA SER A 273 18.18 -12.11 21.29
C SER A 273 19.10 -12.89 22.21
N ALA A 274 18.55 -13.84 22.92
CA ALA A 274 19.35 -14.78 23.72
C ALA A 274 20.32 -15.63 22.88
N ARG A 275 20.02 -15.79 21.56
CA ARG A 275 20.89 -16.50 20.61
C ARG A 275 22.05 -15.63 20.09
N GLY A 276 22.13 -14.36 20.52
CA GLY A 276 23.19 -13.44 20.12
C GLY A 276 22.67 -12.21 19.37
N ARG A 277 23.58 -11.62 18.58
CA ARG A 277 23.28 -10.45 17.74
C ARG A 277 23.63 -10.78 16.30
N HIS A 278 22.73 -10.53 15.39
CA HIS A 278 23.03 -10.63 13.97
C HIS A 278 22.47 -9.45 13.20
N ARG A 279 23.00 -9.28 11.99
CA ARG A 279 22.63 -8.22 11.06
C ARG A 279 22.44 -8.81 9.68
N GLU A 280 21.35 -8.44 9.03
CA GLU A 280 21.06 -8.83 7.66
C GLU A 280 20.91 -7.58 6.79
N VAL A 281 21.40 -7.65 5.55
CA VAL A 281 21.18 -6.64 4.51
C VAL A 281 20.29 -7.27 3.47
N PRO A 282 19.08 -6.74 3.25
CA PRO A 282 18.15 -7.33 2.30
C PRO A 282 18.63 -7.16 0.85
N VAL A 283 18.07 -7.96 -0.04
CA VAL A 283 18.28 -7.83 -1.49
C VAL A 283 17.86 -6.46 -1.97
N ARG A 284 18.51 -5.95 -3.04
CA ARG A 284 18.27 -4.60 -3.56
C ARG A 284 17.33 -4.56 -4.76
N ARG A 285 16.69 -5.68 -5.12
CA ARG A 285 15.65 -5.67 -6.14
C ARG A 285 14.49 -4.79 -5.67
N PRO A 286 13.94 -3.90 -6.52
CA PRO A 286 12.85 -3.01 -6.15
C PRO A 286 11.62 -3.76 -5.64
N THR A 287 11.00 -3.26 -4.57
CA THR A 287 9.78 -3.83 -3.97
C THR A 287 8.61 -3.91 -4.95
N TYR A 288 8.49 -2.94 -5.85
CA TYR A 288 7.48 -2.95 -6.91
C TYR A 288 7.65 -4.10 -7.92
N ALA A 289 8.89 -4.56 -8.14
CA ALA A 289 9.12 -5.72 -9.01
C ALA A 289 8.59 -7.01 -8.37
N PHE A 290 8.78 -7.19 -7.05
CA PHE A 290 8.20 -8.33 -6.34
C PHE A 290 6.67 -8.28 -6.32
N GLN A 291 6.09 -7.08 -6.15
CA GLN A 291 4.64 -6.90 -6.21
C GLN A 291 4.07 -7.28 -7.57
N LEU A 292 4.70 -6.81 -8.66
CA LEU A 292 4.24 -7.10 -10.01
C LEU A 292 4.37 -8.58 -10.33
N ASP A 293 5.48 -9.24 -9.94
CA ASP A 293 5.64 -10.68 -10.11
C ASP A 293 4.50 -11.44 -9.43
N ALA A 294 4.22 -11.11 -8.16
CA ALA A 294 3.16 -11.78 -7.42
C ALA A 294 1.76 -11.51 -7.99
N PHE A 295 1.52 -10.29 -8.49
CA PHE A 295 0.24 -9.96 -9.12
C PHE A 295 0.05 -10.72 -10.42
N CYS A 296 1.05 -10.76 -11.30
CA CYS A 296 1.01 -11.54 -12.54
C CYS A 296 0.87 -13.04 -12.25
N GLU A 297 1.59 -13.57 -11.26
CA GLU A 297 1.44 -14.96 -10.81
C GLU A 297 0.01 -15.27 -10.37
N ALA A 298 -0.62 -14.36 -9.60
CA ALA A 298 -2.00 -14.53 -9.17
C ALA A 298 -2.99 -14.53 -10.35
N VAL A 299 -2.78 -13.64 -11.32
CA VAL A 299 -3.65 -13.52 -12.52
C VAL A 299 -3.48 -14.73 -13.44
N LEU A 300 -2.25 -15.11 -13.74
CA LEU A 300 -1.96 -16.15 -14.74
C LEU A 300 -2.05 -17.57 -14.19
N ARG A 301 -1.72 -17.79 -12.90
CA ARG A 301 -1.51 -19.12 -12.31
C ARG A 301 -2.29 -19.36 -11.01
N GLY A 302 -3.10 -18.39 -10.54
CA GLY A 302 -3.91 -18.54 -9.34
C GLY A 302 -3.13 -18.41 -8.02
N GLY A 303 -2.05 -17.66 -8.02
CA GLY A 303 -1.26 -17.38 -6.80
C GLY A 303 -2.04 -16.58 -5.75
N THR A 304 -1.62 -16.65 -4.49
CA THR A 304 -2.23 -15.89 -3.39
C THR A 304 -1.51 -14.58 -3.14
N LEU A 305 -2.26 -13.54 -2.76
CA LEU A 305 -1.74 -12.22 -2.47
C LEU A 305 -1.95 -11.85 -0.99
N PRO A 306 -0.96 -11.26 -0.31
CA PRO A 306 -1.09 -10.85 1.10
C PRO A 306 -1.84 -9.52 1.28
N THR A 307 -2.14 -8.80 0.20
CA THR A 307 -2.79 -7.48 0.22
C THR A 307 -4.12 -7.51 -0.53
N THR A 308 -5.00 -8.41 -0.09
CA THR A 308 -6.34 -8.57 -0.65
C THR A 308 -7.24 -7.39 -0.28
N ALA A 309 -8.39 -7.29 -0.96
CA ALA A 309 -9.40 -6.31 -0.59
C ALA A 309 -9.92 -6.49 0.86
N ASP A 310 -9.90 -7.71 1.40
CA ASP A 310 -10.27 -7.96 2.80
C ASP A 310 -9.18 -7.47 3.78
N ASP A 311 -7.89 -7.64 3.46
CA ASP A 311 -6.79 -7.03 4.24
C ASP A 311 -6.89 -5.49 4.23
N ALA A 312 -7.29 -4.92 3.09
CA ALA A 312 -7.51 -3.49 2.95
C ALA A 312 -8.67 -2.98 3.84
N VAL A 313 -9.78 -3.73 3.96
CA VAL A 313 -10.87 -3.38 4.90
C VAL A 313 -10.35 -3.31 6.34
N ALA A 314 -9.60 -4.31 6.77
CA ALA A 314 -9.05 -4.33 8.11
C ALA A 314 -8.05 -3.17 8.33
N ASN A 315 -7.21 -2.86 7.35
CA ASN A 315 -6.28 -1.73 7.43
C ASN A 315 -7.01 -0.38 7.51
N MET A 316 -8.02 -0.16 6.66
CA MET A 316 -8.83 1.06 6.67
C MET A 316 -9.64 1.23 7.94
N SER A 317 -10.13 0.13 8.53
CA SER A 317 -10.85 0.16 9.82
C SER A 317 -9.97 0.70 10.95
N VAL A 318 -8.70 0.33 10.99
CA VAL A 318 -7.75 0.88 11.97
C VAL A 318 -7.46 2.35 11.68
N ILE A 319 -7.33 2.75 10.41
CA ILE A 319 -7.10 4.15 10.02
C ILE A 319 -8.26 5.03 10.46
N ASP A 320 -9.51 4.60 10.22
CA ASP A 320 -10.70 5.31 10.64
C ASP A 320 -10.76 5.47 12.18
N ALA A 321 -10.51 4.39 12.92
CA ALA A 321 -10.46 4.42 14.38
C ALA A 321 -9.34 5.34 14.91
N VAL A 322 -8.20 5.45 14.21
CA VAL A 322 -7.14 6.42 14.55
C VAL A 322 -7.60 7.85 14.34
N TYR A 323 -8.30 8.14 13.24
CA TYR A 323 -8.88 9.48 13.03
C TYR A 323 -9.89 9.84 14.12
N GLU A 324 -10.80 8.93 14.43
CA GLU A 324 -11.81 9.13 15.48
C GLU A 324 -11.16 9.35 16.85
N ALA A 325 -10.18 8.54 17.21
CA ALA A 325 -9.43 8.70 18.47
C ALA A 325 -8.63 10.01 18.55
N ALA A 326 -8.28 10.61 17.40
CA ALA A 326 -7.64 11.91 17.31
C ALA A 326 -8.64 13.07 17.25
N GLY A 327 -9.97 12.83 17.35
CA GLY A 327 -11.03 13.82 17.24
C GLY A 327 -11.26 14.33 15.82
N LEU A 328 -10.87 13.55 14.81
CA LEU A 328 -11.07 13.85 13.39
C LEU A 328 -12.10 12.90 12.79
N ARG A 329 -12.70 13.31 11.68
CA ARG A 329 -13.56 12.40 10.89
C ARG A 329 -12.71 11.53 9.96
N PRO A 330 -13.11 10.27 9.71
CA PRO A 330 -12.61 9.51 8.58
C PRO A 330 -12.76 10.28 7.27
N ARG A 331 -11.99 9.93 6.25
CA ARG A 331 -12.05 10.61 4.95
C ARG A 331 -13.27 10.16 4.15
N GLY A 332 -13.80 11.04 3.30
CA GLY A 332 -14.94 10.70 2.44
C GLY A 332 -16.31 10.65 3.14
N VAL A 333 -16.38 11.08 4.42
CA VAL A 333 -17.62 11.16 5.21
C VAL A 333 -17.83 12.54 5.81
#